data_ce1614c1dbf80c9f69187f8d068e47d2
#
_entry.id   ce1614c1dbf80c9f69187f8d068e47d2
#
_cell.length_a   1.000
_cell.length_b   1.000
_cell.length_c   1.000
_cell.angle_alpha   90.00
_cell.angle_beta   90.00
_cell.angle_gamma   90.00
#
_symmetry.space_group_name_H-M   'P 1'
#
loop_
_entity.id
_entity.type
_entity.pdbx_description
1 polymer ?
#
loop_
_entity_poly.entity_id
_entity_poly.type
_entity_poly.pdbx_seq_one_letter_code
_entity_poly.pdbx_strand_id
1 'polypeptide(L)'
;MMAAAAELESSLELSLTGSGALPGGLPPARSRIFKIIVIGDSNVGKTCLTYRFCAGRFPQRTEATIGVDFRERAVTIDGERIKIQLWDTAGQERFRKSMVQHYYRNVHAVVFVYDMTNIASFHSLPSWIEECKQHLLANDIPRILVGNKCDLRSAIQVPTDLAQKFADTHSMPLFETSAKNPNDNDHVEAIFMTLAHKLKSHKPLMLSQPPDRDEIHIKPEPKPAMTCWC
;
A
#
# COMPACT_ATOMS: atom_id res chain seq x y z
N MET A 1 7.47 -28.25 43.16
CA MET A 1 6.54 -28.29 42.03
C MET A 1 5.18 -27.91 42.51
N MET A 2 4.57 -26.90 42.08
CA MET A 2 3.37 -26.15 42.52
C MET A 2 3.73 -24.88 43.31
N ALA A 3 3.96 -23.80 42.58
CA ALA A 3 3.77 -22.43 43.05
C ALA A 3 4.16 -21.45 41.90
N ALA A 4 3.32 -21.29 40.90
CA ALA A 4 3.47 -20.27 39.85
C ALA A 4 2.17 -20.13 39.04
N ALA A 5 1.03 -20.02 39.70
CA ALA A 5 -0.26 -19.83 39.01
C ALA A 5 -1.25 -18.97 39.82
N ALA A 6 -0.77 -17.98 40.56
CA ALA A 6 -1.63 -17.16 41.42
C ALA A 6 -1.31 -15.66 41.39
N GLU A 7 -0.70 -15.09 40.36
CA GLU A 7 -0.40 -13.64 40.27
C GLU A 7 -0.90 -12.94 38.99
N LEU A 8 -1.92 -13.46 38.33
CA LEU A 8 -2.43 -12.87 37.08
C LEU A 8 -3.91 -12.43 37.12
N GLU A 9 -4.56 -12.41 38.27
CA GLU A 9 -5.99 -12.02 38.41
C GLU A 9 -6.28 -10.82 39.28
N SER A 10 -5.33 -9.98 39.66
CA SER A 10 -5.59 -8.83 40.51
C SER A 10 -5.38 -7.43 39.91
N SER A 11 -5.37 -7.29 38.57
CA SER A 11 -5.19 -5.98 37.91
C SER A 11 -6.36 -5.51 37.04
N LEU A 12 -7.55 -6.06 37.21
CA LEU A 12 -8.73 -5.73 36.36
C LEU A 12 -9.92 -5.10 37.09
N GLU A 13 -9.78 -4.68 38.32
CA GLU A 13 -10.86 -3.94 38.99
C GLU A 13 -10.32 -2.72 39.71
N LEU A 14 -10.23 -1.58 39.02
CA LEU A 14 -10.29 -0.22 39.63
C LEU A 14 -10.12 0.85 38.54
N SER A 15 -11.19 1.23 37.89
CA SER A 15 -11.36 2.57 37.32
C SER A 15 -12.75 2.78 36.70
N LEU A 16 -13.76 2.75 37.55
CA LEU A 16 -15.10 3.22 37.20
C LEU A 16 -15.52 4.24 38.26
N THR A 17 -14.92 5.44 38.24
CA THR A 17 -15.56 6.67 38.73
C THR A 17 -14.71 7.86 38.32
N GLY A 18 -15.24 8.73 37.49
CA GLY A 18 -14.59 9.98 37.12
C GLY A 18 -15.23 10.61 35.89
N SER A 19 -16.51 10.94 36.00
CA SER A 19 -17.17 11.87 35.09
C SER A 19 -16.45 13.21 35.11
N GLY A 20 -15.79 13.56 34.01
CA GLY A 20 -15.13 14.83 33.76
C GLY A 20 -15.00 15.05 32.27
N ALA A 21 -16.10 15.37 31.59
CA ALA A 21 -16.07 15.82 30.20
C ALA A 21 -15.35 17.15 30.13
N LEU A 22 -14.12 17.16 29.57
CA LEU A 22 -13.46 18.37 29.11
C LEU A 22 -13.99 18.66 27.68
N PRO A 23 -14.66 19.82 27.48
CA PRO A 23 -15.08 20.25 26.15
C PRO A 23 -13.88 20.87 25.43
N GLY A 24 -13.41 20.28 24.34
CA GLY A 24 -12.42 20.92 23.48
C GLY A 24 -11.40 20.00 22.80
N GLY A 25 -11.59 18.70 22.76
CA GLY A 25 -10.76 17.84 21.93
C GLY A 25 -11.03 18.12 20.44
N LEU A 26 -10.07 18.76 19.75
CA LEU A 26 -10.08 18.80 18.29
C LEU A 26 -10.31 17.39 17.74
N PRO A 27 -11.22 17.19 16.77
CA PRO A 27 -11.41 15.87 16.17
C PRO A 27 -10.06 15.37 15.66
N PRO A 28 -9.74 14.07 15.79
CA PRO A 28 -8.47 13.53 15.36
C PRO A 28 -8.25 13.93 13.90
N ALA A 29 -7.12 14.60 13.63
CA ALA A 29 -6.78 15.07 12.31
C ALA A 29 -6.90 13.89 11.34
N ARG A 30 -7.84 13.99 10.38
CA ARG A 30 -8.09 12.95 9.38
C ARG A 30 -6.80 12.76 8.60
N SER A 31 -6.11 11.64 8.80
CA SER A 31 -4.91 11.33 8.03
C SER A 31 -5.33 10.89 6.63
N ARG A 32 -4.72 11.50 5.62
CA ARG A 32 -4.86 11.09 4.22
C ARG A 32 -4.24 9.70 4.02
N ILE A 33 -4.86 8.88 3.20
CA ILE A 33 -4.37 7.54 2.88
C ILE A 33 -4.08 7.47 1.39
N PHE A 34 -2.85 7.07 1.02
CA PHE A 34 -2.47 6.80 -0.35
C PHE A 34 -2.18 5.31 -0.53
N LYS A 35 -3.01 4.65 -1.33
CA LYS A 35 -2.83 3.25 -1.73
C LYS A 35 -1.92 3.19 -2.94
N ILE A 36 -0.77 2.54 -2.80
CA ILE A 36 0.23 2.34 -3.86
C ILE A 36 0.37 0.84 -4.07
N ILE A 37 0.17 0.37 -5.29
CA ILE A 37 0.44 -1.02 -5.65
C ILE A 37 1.86 -1.16 -6.21
N VAL A 38 2.51 -2.27 -5.86
CA VAL A 38 3.85 -2.62 -6.33
C VAL A 38 3.74 -3.91 -7.13
N ILE A 39 4.02 -3.84 -8.43
CA ILE A 39 3.80 -4.92 -9.40
C ILE A 39 5.05 -5.18 -10.25
N GLY A 40 5.14 -6.37 -10.79
CA GLY A 40 6.28 -6.87 -11.56
C GLY A 40 6.46 -8.37 -11.33
N ASP A 41 7.39 -8.98 -12.03
CA ASP A 41 7.65 -10.42 -12.02
C ASP A 41 8.01 -10.96 -10.64
N SER A 42 7.96 -12.27 -10.50
CA SER A 42 8.46 -12.94 -9.30
C SER A 42 9.95 -12.69 -9.12
N ASN A 43 10.40 -12.59 -7.87
CA ASN A 43 11.81 -12.43 -7.50
C ASN A 43 12.50 -11.12 -7.94
N VAL A 44 11.77 -10.12 -8.48
CA VAL A 44 12.36 -8.79 -8.76
C VAL A 44 12.60 -7.96 -7.49
N GLY A 45 12.07 -8.40 -6.34
CA GLY A 45 12.31 -7.81 -5.02
C GLY A 45 11.27 -6.79 -4.56
N LYS A 46 10.01 -6.88 -5.03
CA LYS A 46 8.90 -6.01 -4.59
C LYS A 46 8.74 -6.01 -3.07
N THR A 47 8.66 -7.20 -2.48
CA THR A 47 8.57 -7.40 -1.02
C THR A 47 9.75 -6.79 -0.28
N CYS A 48 10.96 -6.89 -0.84
CA CYS A 48 12.15 -6.29 -0.23
C CYS A 48 12.09 -4.76 -0.25
N LEU A 49 11.60 -4.16 -1.34
CA LEU A 49 11.44 -2.70 -1.45
C LEU A 49 10.39 -2.17 -0.48
N THR A 50 9.22 -2.81 -0.43
CA THR A 50 8.14 -2.41 0.49
C THR A 50 8.52 -2.58 1.95
N TYR A 51 9.20 -3.68 2.26
CA TYR A 51 9.72 -3.93 3.61
C TYR A 51 10.80 -2.91 3.98
N ARG A 52 11.75 -2.63 3.06
CA ARG A 52 12.80 -1.63 3.28
C ARG A 52 12.21 -0.27 3.59
N PHE A 53 11.24 0.19 2.82
CA PHE A 53 10.57 1.47 3.04
C PHE A 53 9.87 1.51 4.40
N CYS A 54 9.10 0.47 4.76
CA CYS A 54 8.30 0.47 5.98
C CYS A 54 9.12 0.22 7.26
N ALA A 55 10.11 -0.68 7.20
CA ALA A 55 10.88 -1.14 8.36
C ALA A 55 12.30 -0.54 8.46
N GLY A 56 12.77 0.21 7.45
CA GLY A 56 14.12 0.80 7.41
C GLY A 56 15.25 -0.20 7.20
N ARG A 57 14.96 -1.49 6.99
CA ARG A 57 15.96 -2.56 6.88
C ARG A 57 15.58 -3.58 5.81
N PHE A 58 16.58 -4.35 5.34
CA PHE A 58 16.34 -5.48 4.44
C PHE A 58 15.78 -6.69 5.23
N PRO A 59 14.81 -7.44 4.69
CA PRO A 59 14.27 -8.62 5.36
C PRO A 59 15.33 -9.73 5.44
N GLN A 60 15.42 -10.39 6.59
CA GLN A 60 16.38 -11.51 6.81
C GLN A 60 15.99 -12.77 6.03
N ARG A 61 14.70 -12.97 5.82
CA ARG A 61 14.14 -14.07 5.04
C ARG A 61 13.11 -13.52 4.08
N THR A 62 13.11 -14.02 2.87
CA THR A 62 12.14 -13.69 1.84
C THR A 62 11.53 -14.97 1.31
N GLU A 63 10.21 -15.03 1.34
CA GLU A 63 9.42 -16.09 0.75
C GLU A 63 8.63 -15.56 -0.43
N ALA A 64 8.14 -16.45 -1.29
CA ALA A 64 7.28 -16.04 -2.39
C ALA A 64 5.96 -15.49 -1.84
N THR A 65 5.59 -14.29 -2.29
CA THR A 65 4.31 -13.68 -1.92
C THR A 65 3.15 -14.50 -2.51
N ILE A 66 2.22 -14.88 -1.66
CA ILE A 66 0.97 -15.56 -2.05
C ILE A 66 -0.15 -14.54 -1.98
N GLY A 67 -0.75 -14.21 -3.14
CA GLY A 67 -1.79 -13.19 -3.21
C GLY A 67 -1.24 -11.77 -3.08
N VAL A 68 -1.53 -11.10 -1.99
CA VAL A 68 -1.13 -9.72 -1.72
C VAL A 68 -0.69 -9.59 -0.26
N ASP A 69 0.44 -8.96 -0.02
CA ASP A 69 0.90 -8.54 1.31
C ASP A 69 0.69 -7.03 1.47
N PHE A 70 0.32 -6.61 2.66
CA PHE A 70 -0.02 -5.23 2.97
C PHE A 70 0.95 -4.65 4.00
N ARG A 71 1.50 -3.47 3.69
CA ARG A 71 2.34 -2.70 4.61
C ARG A 71 1.90 -1.25 4.66
N GLU A 72 2.06 -0.64 5.81
CA GLU A 72 1.68 0.76 6.01
C GLU A 72 2.81 1.53 6.71
N ARG A 73 3.05 2.75 6.26
CA ARG A 73 3.93 3.72 6.94
C ARG A 73 3.29 5.10 6.95
N ALA A 74 3.31 5.76 8.10
CA ALA A 74 2.92 7.16 8.21
C ALA A 74 4.13 8.06 7.95
N VAL A 75 3.94 9.08 7.10
CA VAL A 75 4.93 10.11 6.79
C VAL A 75 4.32 11.49 7.02
N THR A 76 5.16 12.50 7.22
CA THR A 76 4.72 13.90 7.30
C THR A 76 5.24 14.66 6.11
N ILE A 77 4.34 15.26 5.33
CA ILE A 77 4.65 16.06 4.15
C ILE A 77 4.01 17.45 4.32
N ASP A 78 4.83 18.50 4.37
CA ASP A 78 4.41 19.89 4.60
C ASP A 78 3.42 20.02 5.79
N GLY A 79 3.78 19.39 6.92
CA GLY A 79 2.97 19.42 8.15
C GLY A 79 1.73 18.51 8.16
N GLU A 80 1.38 17.88 7.05
CA GLU A 80 0.25 16.96 6.96
C GLU A 80 0.71 15.51 7.19
N ARG A 81 0.04 14.78 8.09
CA ARG A 81 0.29 13.35 8.31
C ARG A 81 -0.45 12.52 7.27
N ILE A 82 0.30 11.75 6.50
CA ILE A 82 -0.18 10.92 5.40
C ILE A 82 0.19 9.47 5.69
N LYS A 83 -0.74 8.55 5.48
CA LYS A 83 -0.49 7.11 5.53
C LYS A 83 -0.26 6.58 4.12
N ILE A 84 0.91 6.01 3.90
CA ILE A 84 1.25 5.32 2.65
C ILE A 84 0.98 3.84 2.86
N GLN A 85 0.05 3.30 2.09
CA GLN A 85 -0.31 1.89 2.07
C GLN A 85 0.32 1.23 0.84
N LEU A 86 1.25 0.31 1.08
CA LEU A 86 1.93 -0.46 0.04
C LEU A 86 1.27 -1.83 -0.09
N TRP A 87 0.81 -2.13 -1.27
CA TRP A 87 0.19 -3.40 -1.64
C TRP A 87 1.19 -4.17 -2.50
N ASP A 88 1.94 -5.07 -1.84
CA ASP A 88 2.93 -5.94 -2.45
C ASP A 88 2.23 -7.15 -3.08
N THR A 89 2.27 -7.25 -4.40
CA THR A 89 1.52 -8.27 -5.14
C THR A 89 2.40 -9.47 -5.50
N ALA A 90 1.78 -10.66 -5.56
CA ALA A 90 2.44 -11.84 -6.09
C ALA A 90 2.89 -11.60 -7.54
N GLY A 91 4.16 -11.89 -7.85
CA GLY A 91 4.70 -11.81 -9.20
C GLY A 91 4.27 -12.96 -10.09
N GLN A 92 3.88 -14.11 -9.51
CA GLN A 92 3.40 -15.28 -10.26
C GLN A 92 1.89 -15.15 -10.52
N GLU A 93 1.51 -15.25 -11.78
CA GLU A 93 0.11 -15.12 -12.23
C GLU A 93 -0.86 -16.09 -11.53
N ARG A 94 -0.41 -17.33 -11.26
CA ARG A 94 -1.22 -18.36 -10.59
C ARG A 94 -1.67 -17.96 -9.18
N PHE A 95 -0.88 -17.15 -8.48
CA PHE A 95 -1.19 -16.65 -7.15
C PHE A 95 -1.93 -15.31 -7.16
N ARG A 96 -1.98 -14.65 -8.31
CA ARG A 96 -2.50 -13.30 -8.50
C ARG A 96 -3.93 -13.27 -9.02
N LYS A 97 -4.28 -14.18 -9.96
CA LYS A 97 -5.55 -14.13 -10.73
C LYS A 97 -6.80 -13.95 -9.87
N SER A 98 -6.88 -14.60 -8.72
CA SER A 98 -8.03 -14.50 -7.81
C SER A 98 -8.15 -13.18 -7.05
N MET A 99 -7.07 -12.39 -6.98
CA MET A 99 -6.98 -11.18 -6.15
C MET A 99 -6.90 -9.88 -6.96
N VAL A 100 -6.81 -9.97 -8.30
CA VAL A 100 -6.57 -8.82 -9.19
C VAL A 100 -7.57 -7.69 -8.94
N GLN A 101 -8.87 -7.97 -8.93
CA GLN A 101 -9.90 -6.95 -8.73
C GLN A 101 -9.80 -6.24 -7.38
N HIS A 102 -9.32 -6.95 -6.35
CA HIS A 102 -9.23 -6.39 -5.01
C HIS A 102 -8.06 -5.42 -4.85
N TYR A 103 -6.89 -5.71 -5.42
CA TYR A 103 -5.75 -4.82 -5.23
C TYR A 103 -5.75 -3.62 -6.17
N TYR A 104 -6.39 -3.68 -7.35
CA TYR A 104 -6.55 -2.50 -8.23
C TYR A 104 -7.64 -1.52 -7.78
N ARG A 105 -8.52 -1.91 -6.85
CA ARG A 105 -9.58 -1.02 -6.36
C ARG A 105 -9.00 0.16 -5.57
N ASN A 106 -9.41 1.39 -5.93
CA ASN A 106 -9.01 2.64 -5.25
C ASN A 106 -7.48 2.84 -5.20
N VAL A 107 -6.76 2.43 -6.23
CA VAL A 107 -5.32 2.66 -6.35
C VAL A 107 -5.05 4.14 -6.66
N HIS A 108 -4.06 4.71 -5.97
CA HIS A 108 -3.64 6.09 -6.14
C HIS A 108 -2.36 6.21 -6.96
N ALA A 109 -1.47 5.21 -6.90
CA ALA A 109 -0.26 5.15 -7.71
C ALA A 109 0.21 3.71 -7.94
N VAL A 110 1.04 3.52 -8.96
CA VAL A 110 1.61 2.22 -9.35
C VAL A 110 3.12 2.31 -9.40
N VAL A 111 3.79 1.32 -8.81
CA VAL A 111 5.24 1.11 -8.92
C VAL A 111 5.49 -0.17 -9.71
N PHE A 112 6.06 -0.03 -10.91
CA PHE A 112 6.52 -1.14 -11.74
C PHE A 112 7.95 -1.48 -11.35
N VAL A 113 8.22 -2.75 -11.04
CA VAL A 113 9.53 -3.21 -10.59
C VAL A 113 10.06 -4.27 -11.54
N TYR A 114 11.30 -4.09 -11.98
CA TYR A 114 12.08 -5.11 -12.68
C TYR A 114 13.42 -5.35 -11.96
N ASP A 115 14.06 -6.47 -12.25
CA ASP A 115 15.38 -6.83 -11.75
C ASP A 115 16.43 -6.45 -12.82
N MET A 116 17.34 -5.54 -12.50
CA MET A 116 18.40 -5.09 -13.43
C MET A 116 19.30 -6.23 -13.89
N THR A 117 19.35 -7.34 -13.13
CA THR A 117 20.15 -8.53 -13.46
C THR A 117 19.38 -9.59 -14.25
N ASN A 118 18.10 -9.31 -14.60
CA ASN A 118 17.24 -10.25 -15.33
C ASN A 118 16.46 -9.52 -16.43
N ILE A 119 16.97 -9.58 -17.65
CA ILE A 119 16.36 -8.94 -18.83
C ILE A 119 14.92 -9.41 -19.09
N ALA A 120 14.58 -10.67 -18.76
CA ALA A 120 13.23 -11.19 -18.95
C ALA A 120 12.21 -10.43 -18.10
N SER A 121 12.57 -10.05 -16.87
CA SER A 121 11.69 -9.25 -15.99
C SER A 121 11.44 -7.85 -16.55
N PHE A 122 12.39 -7.27 -17.28
CA PHE A 122 12.22 -6.00 -17.99
C PHE A 122 11.30 -6.18 -19.22
N HIS A 123 11.47 -7.25 -19.98
CA HIS A 123 10.62 -7.54 -21.13
C HIS A 123 9.16 -7.88 -20.76
N SER A 124 8.89 -8.24 -19.50
CA SER A 124 7.53 -8.46 -18.99
C SER A 124 6.78 -7.16 -18.67
N LEU A 125 7.47 -6.01 -18.57
CA LEU A 125 6.85 -4.73 -18.18
C LEU A 125 5.67 -4.30 -19.07
N PRO A 126 5.71 -4.45 -20.42
CA PRO A 126 4.55 -4.13 -21.26
C PRO A 126 3.28 -4.88 -20.84
N SER A 127 3.40 -6.17 -20.47
CA SER A 127 2.27 -6.97 -20.01
C SER A 127 1.71 -6.46 -18.68
N TRP A 128 2.58 -6.01 -17.78
CA TRP A 128 2.16 -5.39 -16.51
C TRP A 128 1.46 -4.05 -16.72
N ILE A 129 1.96 -3.24 -17.65
CA ILE A 129 1.34 -1.95 -18.02
C ILE A 129 -0.05 -2.20 -18.63
N GLU A 130 -0.19 -3.21 -19.48
CA GLU A 130 -1.46 -3.55 -20.10
C GLU A 130 -2.47 -4.06 -19.06
N GLU A 131 -2.04 -4.90 -18.13
CA GLU A 131 -2.90 -5.33 -17.01
C GLU A 131 -3.40 -4.11 -16.20
N CYS A 132 -2.52 -3.16 -15.92
CA CYS A 132 -2.93 -1.92 -15.24
C CYS A 132 -4.00 -1.16 -16.02
N LYS A 133 -3.85 -1.01 -17.33
CA LYS A 133 -4.83 -0.31 -18.17
C LYS A 133 -6.19 -0.98 -18.17
N GLN A 134 -6.23 -2.31 -18.11
CA GLN A 134 -7.48 -3.06 -18.08
C GLN A 134 -8.23 -2.91 -16.76
N HIS A 135 -7.54 -2.70 -15.65
CA HIS A 135 -8.13 -2.69 -14.32
C HIS A 135 -8.23 -1.31 -13.68
N LEU A 136 -7.47 -0.33 -14.14
CA LEU A 136 -7.51 1.04 -13.64
C LEU A 136 -8.38 1.90 -14.55
N LEU A 137 -9.49 2.37 -14.00
CA LEU A 137 -10.44 3.23 -14.72
C LEU A 137 -9.90 4.64 -14.98
N ALA A 138 -8.93 5.10 -14.20
CA ALA A 138 -8.34 6.44 -14.34
C ALA A 138 -7.01 6.36 -15.07
N ASN A 139 -6.91 6.99 -16.24
CA ASN A 139 -5.70 7.05 -17.06
C ASN A 139 -4.58 7.92 -16.46
N ASP A 140 -4.89 8.70 -15.41
CA ASP A 140 -4.02 9.74 -14.86
C ASP A 140 -3.39 9.37 -13.50
N ILE A 141 -3.28 8.07 -13.23
CA ILE A 141 -2.67 7.58 -12.00
C ILE A 141 -1.14 7.69 -12.12
N PRO A 142 -0.46 8.35 -11.14
CA PRO A 142 0.99 8.41 -11.10
C PRO A 142 1.64 7.03 -11.15
N ARG A 143 2.65 6.90 -12.00
CA ARG A 143 3.40 5.66 -12.22
C ARG A 143 4.89 5.92 -12.09
N ILE A 144 5.63 4.96 -11.55
CA ILE A 144 7.10 4.98 -11.44
C ILE A 144 7.63 3.63 -11.92
N LEU A 145 8.76 3.66 -12.63
CA LEU A 145 9.56 2.48 -12.99
C LEU A 145 10.74 2.35 -12.04
N VAL A 146 10.95 1.16 -11.49
CA VAL A 146 12.04 0.86 -10.55
C VAL A 146 12.86 -0.31 -11.04
N GLY A 147 14.12 -0.08 -11.38
CA GLY A 147 15.16 -1.09 -11.54
C GLY A 147 15.76 -1.43 -10.19
N ASN A 148 15.51 -2.63 -9.71
CA ASN A 148 16.05 -3.10 -8.43
C ASN A 148 17.30 -3.94 -8.62
N LYS A 149 18.06 -4.14 -7.55
CA LYS A 149 19.30 -4.93 -7.45
C LYS A 149 20.50 -4.29 -8.19
N CYS A 150 20.56 -2.95 -8.24
CA CYS A 150 21.69 -2.20 -8.84
C CYS A 150 23.03 -2.46 -8.15
N ASP A 151 23.02 -3.02 -6.93
CA ASP A 151 24.21 -3.45 -6.20
C ASP A 151 24.94 -4.63 -6.87
N LEU A 152 24.26 -5.43 -7.67
CA LEU A 152 24.83 -6.57 -8.39
C LEU A 152 25.46 -6.14 -9.74
N ARG A 153 26.35 -5.17 -9.70
CA ARG A 153 26.91 -4.44 -10.88
C ARG A 153 27.45 -5.36 -11.97
N SER A 154 28.14 -6.45 -11.61
CA SER A 154 28.72 -7.39 -12.58
C SER A 154 27.68 -8.27 -13.27
N ALA A 155 26.46 -8.34 -12.76
CA ALA A 155 25.37 -9.16 -13.29
C ALA A 155 24.29 -8.34 -14.02
N ILE A 156 24.46 -7.02 -14.13
CA ILE A 156 23.48 -6.14 -14.79
C ILE A 156 23.33 -6.56 -16.26
N GLN A 157 22.07 -6.82 -16.66
CA GLN A 157 21.66 -7.17 -18.03
C GLN A 157 20.81 -6.09 -18.68
N VAL A 158 20.21 -5.20 -17.89
CA VAL A 158 19.37 -4.09 -18.37
C VAL A 158 20.15 -2.80 -18.26
N PRO A 159 20.66 -2.22 -19.38
CA PRO A 159 21.36 -0.94 -19.36
C PRO A 159 20.42 0.20 -18.98
N THR A 160 20.91 1.19 -18.25
CA THR A 160 20.16 2.37 -17.81
C THR A 160 19.53 3.14 -18.98
N ASP A 161 20.24 3.29 -20.11
CA ASP A 161 19.74 3.99 -21.29
C ASP A 161 18.54 3.27 -21.94
N LEU A 162 18.53 1.93 -21.93
CA LEU A 162 17.38 1.14 -22.37
C LEU A 162 16.18 1.35 -21.45
N ALA A 163 16.40 1.27 -20.14
CA ALA A 163 15.37 1.49 -19.14
C ALA A 163 14.81 2.91 -19.18
N GLN A 164 15.68 3.92 -19.38
CA GLN A 164 15.27 5.32 -19.49
C GLN A 164 14.39 5.56 -20.73
N LYS A 165 14.77 5.05 -21.90
CA LYS A 165 13.95 5.13 -23.12
C LYS A 165 12.56 4.52 -22.93
N PHE A 166 12.50 3.38 -22.24
CA PHE A 166 11.23 2.73 -21.92
C PHE A 166 10.39 3.59 -20.97
N ALA A 167 11.00 4.12 -19.91
CA ALA A 167 10.35 5.00 -18.95
C ALA A 167 9.78 6.26 -19.61
N ASP A 168 10.58 6.92 -20.49
CA ASP A 168 10.17 8.11 -21.24
C ASP A 168 8.98 7.81 -22.16
N THR A 169 9.03 6.68 -22.89
CA THR A 169 7.93 6.24 -23.77
C THR A 169 6.60 6.08 -23.01
N HIS A 170 6.67 5.68 -21.74
CA HIS A 170 5.49 5.49 -20.89
C HIS A 170 5.23 6.65 -19.93
N SER A 171 5.97 7.76 -20.06
CA SER A 171 5.85 8.96 -19.19
C SER A 171 5.98 8.63 -17.71
N MET A 172 6.95 7.80 -17.36
CA MET A 172 7.26 7.37 -15.99
C MET A 172 8.65 7.85 -15.57
N PRO A 173 8.87 8.39 -14.38
CA PRO A 173 10.21 8.54 -13.84
C PRO A 173 10.84 7.16 -13.58
N LEU A 174 12.16 7.05 -13.83
CA LEU A 174 12.96 5.88 -13.56
C LEU A 174 13.77 6.06 -12.28
N PHE A 175 13.78 5.04 -11.43
CA PHE A 175 14.69 4.89 -10.30
C PHE A 175 15.46 3.58 -10.42
N GLU A 176 16.76 3.63 -10.21
CA GLU A 176 17.60 2.43 -10.11
C GLU A 176 18.13 2.33 -8.67
N THR A 177 17.80 1.25 -7.99
CA THR A 177 18.02 1.12 -6.55
C THR A 177 18.40 -0.30 -6.15
N SER A 178 18.81 -0.46 -4.90
CA SER A 178 18.95 -1.74 -4.23
C SER A 178 18.19 -1.75 -2.90
N ALA A 179 17.21 -2.64 -2.80
CA ALA A 179 16.55 -2.87 -1.52
C ALA A 179 17.50 -3.45 -0.46
N LYS A 180 18.60 -4.10 -0.88
CA LYS A 180 19.55 -4.79 -0.01
C LYS A 180 20.66 -3.86 0.52
N ASN A 181 21.18 -2.99 -0.32
CA ASN A 181 22.31 -2.12 0.05
C ASN A 181 21.85 -1.05 1.05
N PRO A 182 22.44 -0.97 2.25
CA PRO A 182 22.06 0.05 3.24
C PRO A 182 22.35 1.48 2.76
N ASN A 183 23.31 1.69 1.87
CA ASN A 183 23.65 3.01 1.32
C ASN A 183 22.61 3.52 0.32
N ASP A 184 21.75 2.64 -0.21
CA ASP A 184 20.67 2.99 -1.14
C ASP A 184 19.31 3.14 -0.42
N ASN A 185 19.32 3.21 0.92
CA ASN A 185 18.09 3.39 1.69
C ASN A 185 17.35 4.69 1.34
N ASP A 186 18.09 5.75 1.15
CA ASP A 186 17.52 7.05 0.78
C ASP A 186 16.86 7.00 -0.60
N HIS A 187 17.42 6.22 -1.53
CA HIS A 187 16.84 6.01 -2.86
C HIS A 187 15.51 5.25 -2.79
N VAL A 188 15.40 4.22 -1.95
CA VAL A 188 14.10 3.54 -1.73
C VAL A 188 13.09 4.49 -1.08
N GLU A 189 13.53 5.29 -0.11
CA GLU A 189 12.73 6.36 0.49
C GLU A 189 12.24 7.36 -0.58
N ALA A 190 13.14 7.82 -1.45
CA ALA A 190 12.86 8.78 -2.50
C ALA A 190 11.75 8.29 -3.46
N ILE A 191 11.71 7.00 -3.81
CA ILE A 191 10.69 6.41 -4.69
C ILE A 191 9.29 6.67 -4.14
N PHE A 192 9.05 6.25 -2.92
CA PHE A 192 7.72 6.35 -2.31
C PHE A 192 7.37 7.78 -1.88
N MET A 193 8.36 8.55 -1.45
CA MET A 193 8.16 9.97 -1.11
C MET A 193 7.83 10.81 -2.35
N THR A 194 8.47 10.55 -3.49
CA THR A 194 8.14 11.21 -4.77
C THR A 194 6.67 10.97 -5.15
N LEU A 195 6.18 9.74 -5.02
CA LEU A 195 4.77 9.44 -5.24
C LEU A 195 3.87 10.15 -4.24
N ALA A 196 4.24 10.15 -2.96
CA ALA A 196 3.44 10.79 -1.92
C ALA A 196 3.32 12.31 -2.13
N HIS A 197 4.41 12.99 -2.50
CA HIS A 197 4.40 14.41 -2.87
C HIS A 197 3.54 14.67 -4.10
N LYS A 198 3.71 13.85 -5.15
CA LYS A 198 2.90 13.97 -6.38
C LYS A 198 1.42 13.76 -6.11
N LEU A 199 1.06 12.76 -5.32
CA LEU A 199 -0.33 12.50 -4.94
C LEU A 199 -0.92 13.61 -4.07
N LYS A 200 -0.12 14.17 -3.16
CA LYS A 200 -0.55 15.31 -2.34
C LYS A 200 -0.86 16.53 -3.19
N SER A 201 -0.03 16.86 -4.18
CA SER A 201 -0.22 18.02 -5.05
C SER A 201 -1.37 17.86 -6.04
N HIS A 202 -1.66 16.64 -6.54
CA HIS A 202 -2.70 16.38 -7.53
C HIS A 202 -4.10 16.17 -6.93
N LYS A 203 -4.20 15.89 -5.66
CA LYS A 203 -5.48 15.75 -4.94
C LYS A 203 -5.54 16.82 -3.84
N PRO A 204 -5.84 18.09 -4.15
CA PRO A 204 -6.20 19.04 -3.11
C PRO A 204 -7.36 18.41 -2.34
N LEU A 205 -7.32 18.53 -1.00
CA LEU A 205 -8.29 18.01 -0.03
C LEU A 205 -9.70 17.82 -0.64
N MET A 206 -9.94 16.72 -1.34
CA MET A 206 -11.27 16.17 -1.40
C MET A 206 -11.54 15.73 0.04
N LEU A 207 -12.28 16.55 0.75
CA LEU A 207 -12.96 16.16 1.96
C LEU A 207 -13.59 14.82 1.61
N SER A 208 -13.03 13.72 2.14
CA SER A 208 -13.71 12.44 2.05
C SER A 208 -15.11 12.71 2.61
N GLN A 209 -16.11 12.67 1.73
CA GLN A 209 -17.49 12.68 2.20
C GLN A 209 -17.55 11.63 3.31
N PRO A 210 -18.14 11.95 4.45
CA PRO A 210 -18.42 10.91 5.43
C PRO A 210 -19.10 9.78 4.66
N PRO A 211 -18.83 8.50 4.97
CA PRO A 211 -19.63 7.44 4.41
C PRO A 211 -21.09 7.87 4.61
N ASP A 212 -21.82 7.97 3.52
CA ASP A 212 -23.26 8.15 3.61
C ASP A 212 -23.70 7.12 4.64
N ARG A 213 -24.05 7.60 5.82
CA ARG A 213 -24.91 6.87 6.70
C ARG A 213 -26.24 6.88 5.94
N ASP A 214 -26.40 5.91 5.05
CA ASP A 214 -27.71 5.39 4.78
C ASP A 214 -28.22 4.88 6.13
N GLU A 215 -28.78 5.81 6.88
CA GLU A 215 -29.74 5.48 7.92
C GLU A 215 -30.83 4.74 7.18
N ILE A 216 -30.69 3.41 7.17
CA ILE A 216 -31.79 2.52 6.85
C ILE A 216 -32.82 2.83 7.93
N HIS A 217 -33.66 3.80 7.66
CA HIS A 217 -34.92 3.97 8.40
C HIS A 217 -35.78 2.74 8.08
N ILE A 218 -35.55 1.69 8.85
CA ILE A 218 -36.50 0.57 8.92
C ILE A 218 -37.75 1.18 9.53
N LYS A 219 -38.70 1.60 8.68
CA LYS A 219 -40.03 1.90 9.13
C LYS A 219 -40.57 0.62 9.77
N PRO A 220 -41.01 0.67 11.06
CA PRO A 220 -41.64 -0.50 11.66
C PRO A 220 -42.88 -0.84 10.82
N GLU A 221 -42.95 -2.07 10.37
CA GLU A 221 -44.18 -2.56 9.70
C GLU A 221 -45.38 -2.40 10.63
N PRO A 222 -46.52 -1.88 10.15
CA PRO A 222 -47.73 -1.82 10.95
C PRO A 222 -48.17 -3.23 11.29
N LYS A 223 -48.28 -3.53 12.59
CA LYS A 223 -48.82 -4.80 13.06
C LYS A 223 -50.22 -5.01 12.44
N PRO A 224 -50.54 -6.18 11.88
CA PRO A 224 -51.87 -6.46 11.38
C PRO A 224 -52.87 -6.36 12.53
N ALA A 225 -53.94 -5.61 12.29
CA ALA A 225 -55.05 -5.51 13.23
C ALA A 225 -55.68 -6.91 13.42
N MET A 226 -55.64 -7.42 14.64
CA MET A 226 -56.41 -8.61 14.99
C MET A 226 -57.90 -8.25 14.92
N THR A 227 -58.56 -8.65 13.88
CA THR A 227 -60.02 -8.70 13.84
C THR A 227 -60.50 -9.89 14.67
N CYS A 228 -61.00 -9.56 15.87
CA CYS A 228 -61.76 -10.51 16.70
C CYS A 228 -63.08 -10.80 15.98
N TRP A 229 -63.32 -12.03 15.60
CA TRP A 229 -64.65 -12.52 15.22
C TRP A 229 -65.27 -13.17 16.44
N CYS A 230 -66.32 -12.54 16.94
CA CYS A 230 -67.34 -13.22 17.77
C CYS A 230 -68.43 -13.78 16.88
#